data_e93119bca969ef209aec6b7fa883e739
#
_entry.id   e93119bca969ef209aec6b7fa883e739
#
_cell.length_a   1.000
_cell.length_b   1.000
_cell.length_c   1.000
_cell.angle_alpha   90.00
_cell.angle_beta   90.00
_cell.angle_gamma   90.00
#
_symmetry.space_group_name_H-M   'P 1'
#
loop_
_entity.id
_entity.type
_entity.pdbx_description
1 polymer ?
#
loop_
_entity_poly.entity_id
_entity_poly.type
_entity_poly.pdbx_seq_one_letter_code
_entity_poly.pdbx_strand_id
1 'polypeptide(L)'
;MSDAEHSYPVDQDPHRSLTMILYVLYIVAIFSAGILAVIALIINYLKRGDVQGSIFASHFTWQIRSFWWYLFWNIVAFVPFFLVFFSPDAQSFASMTLAATLFCIAVVAISWLWMVYRAIRGLIRVNDNLPMYH
;
A
#
# COMPACT_ATOMS: atom_id res chain seq x y z
N MET A 1 -19.38 -1.05 -20.36
CA MET A 1 -19.92 -1.66 -19.17
C MET A 1 -21.33 -1.26 -19.00
N SER A 2 -22.13 -2.23 -18.89
CA SER A 2 -23.54 -1.99 -18.89
C SER A 2 -24.03 -1.57 -17.52
N ASP A 3 -25.25 -1.06 -17.50
CA ASP A 3 -25.97 -0.75 -16.27
C ASP A 3 -26.17 -1.99 -15.40
N ALA A 4 -25.96 -3.19 -15.95
CA ALA A 4 -26.10 -4.43 -15.20
C ALA A 4 -25.17 -4.52 -14.00
N GLU A 5 -23.98 -3.87 -14.07
CA GLU A 5 -23.07 -3.85 -12.92
C GLU A 5 -23.61 -3.07 -11.75
N HIS A 6 -24.54 -2.15 -12.02
CA HIS A 6 -25.11 -1.28 -10.99
C HIS A 6 -26.55 -1.63 -10.71
N SER A 7 -27.00 -2.82 -11.17
CA SER A 7 -28.39 -3.24 -11.01
C SER A 7 -28.71 -3.76 -9.61
N TYR A 8 -27.69 -4.03 -8.77
CA TYR A 8 -27.88 -4.51 -7.41
C TYR A 8 -27.24 -3.54 -6.41
N PRO A 9 -27.70 -3.59 -5.14
CA PRO A 9 -27.15 -2.71 -4.10
C PRO A 9 -25.65 -2.85 -3.91
N VAL A 10 -25.00 -1.78 -3.47
CA VAL A 10 -23.55 -1.75 -3.26
C VAL A 10 -23.10 -2.84 -2.29
N ASP A 11 -23.87 -3.10 -1.24
CA ASP A 11 -23.53 -4.10 -0.23
C ASP A 11 -23.60 -5.53 -0.76
N GLN A 12 -24.22 -5.74 -1.93
CA GLN A 12 -24.31 -7.04 -2.61
C GLN A 12 -23.33 -7.16 -3.77
N ASP A 13 -22.57 -6.10 -4.06
CA ASP A 13 -21.59 -6.11 -5.15
C ASP A 13 -20.46 -7.09 -4.79
N PRO A 14 -20.15 -8.07 -5.67
CA PRO A 14 -19.06 -9.02 -5.41
C PRO A 14 -17.69 -8.34 -5.28
N HIS A 15 -17.49 -7.17 -5.90
CA HIS A 15 -16.23 -6.44 -5.79
C HIS A 15 -16.05 -5.79 -4.42
N ARG A 16 -17.11 -5.67 -3.62
CA ARG A 16 -17.01 -5.17 -2.25
C ARG A 16 -16.13 -6.07 -1.40
N SER A 17 -16.38 -7.38 -1.44
CA SER A 17 -15.56 -8.35 -0.71
C SER A 17 -14.14 -8.38 -1.22
N LEU A 18 -13.95 -8.34 -2.55
CA LEU A 18 -12.62 -8.31 -3.14
C LEU A 18 -11.85 -7.08 -2.66
N THR A 19 -12.47 -5.91 -2.66
CA THR A 19 -11.84 -4.67 -2.22
C THR A 19 -11.42 -4.75 -0.75
N MET A 20 -12.27 -5.31 0.11
CA MET A 20 -11.95 -5.49 1.52
C MET A 20 -10.78 -6.46 1.72
N ILE A 21 -10.77 -7.56 0.97
CA ILE A 21 -9.68 -8.55 1.02
C ILE A 21 -8.35 -7.90 0.63
N LEU A 22 -8.35 -7.06 -0.41
CA LEU A 22 -7.13 -6.37 -0.84
C LEU A 22 -6.58 -5.44 0.25
N TYR A 23 -7.44 -4.73 0.96
CA TYR A 23 -7.00 -3.90 2.09
C TYR A 23 -6.35 -4.75 3.19
N VAL A 24 -6.96 -5.91 3.50
CA VAL A 24 -6.41 -6.82 4.51
C VAL A 24 -5.05 -7.35 4.06
N LEU A 25 -4.89 -7.70 2.78
CA LEU A 25 -3.61 -8.16 2.23
C LEU A 25 -2.52 -7.10 2.41
N TYR A 26 -2.85 -5.82 2.16
CA TYR A 26 -1.88 -4.75 2.35
C TYR A 26 -1.49 -4.60 3.83
N ILE A 27 -2.44 -4.73 4.74
CA ILE A 27 -2.17 -4.64 6.18
C ILE A 27 -1.23 -5.76 6.63
N VAL A 28 -1.49 -7.00 6.21
CA VAL A 28 -0.71 -8.15 6.64
C VAL A 28 0.57 -8.34 5.82
N ALA A 29 0.78 -7.51 4.81
CA ALA A 29 1.95 -7.61 3.94
C ALA A 29 3.27 -7.48 4.70
N ILE A 30 3.29 -6.76 5.82
CA ILE A 30 4.49 -6.59 6.63
C ILE A 30 5.04 -7.94 7.11
N PHE A 31 4.16 -8.89 7.37
CA PHE A 31 4.57 -10.20 7.88
C PHE A 31 5.14 -11.12 6.80
N SER A 32 5.00 -10.74 5.54
CA SER A 32 5.49 -11.52 4.39
C SER A 32 6.54 -10.76 3.59
N ALA A 33 7.20 -9.77 4.23
CA ALA A 33 8.20 -8.91 3.59
C ALA A 33 7.68 -8.24 2.31
N GLY A 34 6.38 -7.91 2.29
CA GLY A 34 5.78 -7.20 1.18
C GLY A 34 5.26 -8.08 0.04
N ILE A 35 5.43 -9.39 0.10
CA ILE A 35 4.96 -10.29 -0.97
C ILE A 35 3.45 -10.17 -1.17
N LEU A 36 2.69 -10.15 -0.06
CA LEU A 36 1.24 -10.02 -0.14
C LEU A 36 0.81 -8.67 -0.72
N ALA A 37 1.59 -7.61 -0.48
CA ALA A 37 1.31 -6.31 -1.08
C ALA A 37 1.49 -6.36 -2.61
N VAL A 38 2.51 -7.06 -3.09
CA VAL A 38 2.72 -7.24 -4.53
C VAL A 38 1.57 -8.03 -5.15
N ILE A 39 1.13 -9.10 -4.49
CA ILE A 39 -0.01 -9.88 -4.95
C ILE A 39 -1.27 -9.00 -5.00
N ALA A 40 -1.51 -8.21 -3.96
CA ALA A 40 -2.65 -7.28 -3.93
C ALA A 40 -2.57 -6.26 -5.07
N LEU A 41 -1.38 -5.74 -5.35
CA LEU A 41 -1.18 -4.80 -6.45
C LEU A 41 -1.50 -5.43 -7.80
N ILE A 42 -1.04 -6.65 -8.03
CA ILE A 42 -1.33 -7.38 -9.27
C ILE A 42 -2.84 -7.54 -9.43
N ILE A 43 -3.54 -7.94 -8.37
CA ILE A 43 -5.00 -8.08 -8.40
C ILE A 43 -5.67 -6.74 -8.68
N ASN A 44 -5.17 -5.65 -8.08
CA ASN A 44 -5.68 -4.30 -8.35
C ASN A 44 -5.65 -3.98 -9.84
N TYR A 45 -4.52 -4.22 -10.50
CA TYR A 45 -4.38 -3.92 -11.92
C TYR A 45 -5.22 -4.85 -12.79
N LEU A 46 -5.27 -6.15 -12.46
CA LEU A 46 -6.03 -7.12 -13.25
C LEU A 46 -7.53 -6.85 -13.19
N LYS A 47 -8.03 -6.41 -12.05
CA LYS A 47 -9.46 -6.19 -11.83
C LYS A 47 -9.89 -4.72 -11.95
N ARG A 48 -8.94 -3.83 -12.27
CA ARG A 48 -9.21 -2.39 -12.33
C ARG A 48 -10.34 -2.05 -13.29
N GLY A 49 -10.36 -2.71 -14.45
CA GLY A 49 -11.41 -2.48 -15.44
C GLY A 49 -12.79 -2.92 -14.97
N ASP A 50 -12.86 -3.99 -14.17
CA ASP A 50 -14.12 -4.56 -13.71
C ASP A 50 -14.86 -3.66 -12.72
N VAL A 51 -14.15 -2.74 -12.06
CA VAL A 51 -14.73 -1.88 -11.03
C VAL A 51 -15.02 -0.46 -11.53
N GLN A 52 -14.76 -0.20 -12.82
CA GLN A 52 -15.01 1.13 -13.40
C GLN A 52 -16.50 1.48 -13.27
N GLY A 53 -16.76 2.72 -12.90
CA GLY A 53 -18.12 3.19 -12.70
C GLY A 53 -18.73 2.86 -11.34
N SER A 54 -18.02 2.12 -10.49
CA SER A 54 -18.46 1.82 -9.12
C SER A 54 -17.62 2.60 -8.11
N ILE A 55 -18.06 2.60 -6.86
CA ILE A 55 -17.29 3.22 -5.78
C ILE A 55 -15.93 2.52 -5.58
N PHE A 56 -15.83 1.26 -6.00
CA PHE A 56 -14.62 0.46 -5.81
C PHE A 56 -13.50 0.89 -6.74
N ALA A 57 -13.79 1.60 -7.84
CA ALA A 57 -12.75 2.19 -8.67
C ALA A 57 -11.90 3.18 -7.86
N SER A 58 -12.53 3.99 -7.02
CA SER A 58 -11.79 4.91 -6.15
C SER A 58 -10.95 4.18 -5.11
N HIS A 59 -11.45 3.09 -4.56
CA HIS A 59 -10.70 2.27 -3.61
C HIS A 59 -9.49 1.62 -4.26
N PHE A 60 -9.63 1.13 -5.48
CA PHE A 60 -8.50 0.55 -6.21
C PHE A 60 -7.43 1.60 -6.51
N THR A 61 -7.84 2.79 -6.91
CA THR A 61 -6.90 3.90 -7.12
C THR A 61 -6.18 4.26 -5.82
N TRP A 62 -6.90 4.33 -4.71
CA TRP A 62 -6.34 4.61 -3.40
C TRP A 62 -5.31 3.55 -3.00
N GLN A 63 -5.63 2.26 -3.20
CA GLN A 63 -4.74 1.15 -2.89
C GLN A 63 -3.47 1.18 -3.73
N ILE A 64 -3.60 1.37 -5.05
CA ILE A 64 -2.47 1.43 -5.97
C ILE A 64 -1.55 2.59 -5.61
N ARG A 65 -2.10 3.77 -5.37
CA ARG A 65 -1.30 4.94 -4.99
C ARG A 65 -0.61 4.72 -3.64
N SER A 66 -1.29 4.08 -2.70
CA SER A 66 -0.70 3.76 -1.39
C SER A 66 0.51 2.84 -1.55
N PHE A 67 0.40 1.81 -2.40
CA PHE A 67 1.50 0.90 -2.65
C PHE A 67 2.71 1.63 -3.24
N TRP A 68 2.52 2.45 -4.26
CA TRP A 68 3.63 3.13 -4.91
C TRP A 68 4.31 4.13 -3.99
N TRP A 69 3.56 4.87 -3.17
CA TRP A 69 4.15 5.76 -2.16
C TRP A 69 4.89 4.98 -1.09
N TYR A 70 4.34 3.86 -0.65
CA TYR A 70 5.00 2.98 0.32
C TYR A 70 6.32 2.46 -0.24
N LEU A 71 6.32 1.99 -1.48
CA LEU A 71 7.53 1.52 -2.15
C LEU A 71 8.56 2.63 -2.27
N PHE A 72 8.14 3.82 -2.66
CA PHE A 72 9.03 4.98 -2.78
C PHE A 72 9.74 5.27 -1.45
N TRP A 73 8.99 5.34 -0.35
CA TRP A 73 9.58 5.63 0.94
C TRP A 73 10.51 4.51 1.43
N ASN A 74 10.18 3.26 1.10
CA ASN A 74 11.07 2.15 1.44
C ASN A 74 12.37 2.20 0.64
N ILE A 75 12.33 2.62 -0.63
CA ILE A 75 13.53 2.84 -1.41
C ILE A 75 14.37 3.96 -0.78
N VAL A 76 13.74 5.08 -0.41
CA VAL A 76 14.42 6.19 0.27
C VAL A 76 15.08 5.72 1.56
N ALA A 77 14.43 4.82 2.30
CA ALA A 77 14.97 4.31 3.56
C ALA A 77 16.32 3.61 3.38
N PHE A 78 16.56 2.99 2.24
CA PHE A 78 17.79 2.25 1.98
C PHE A 78 18.88 3.09 1.32
N VAL A 79 18.59 4.30 0.87
CA VAL A 79 19.59 5.18 0.23
C VAL A 79 20.82 5.42 1.11
N PRO A 80 20.69 5.72 2.42
CA PRO A 80 21.88 5.94 3.26
C PRO A 80 22.83 4.75 3.31
N PHE A 81 22.33 3.52 3.18
CA PHE A 81 23.20 2.34 3.14
C PHE A 81 24.09 2.34 1.92
N PHE A 82 23.62 2.85 0.80
CA PHE A 82 24.44 2.99 -0.40
C PHE A 82 25.59 3.98 -0.13
N LEU A 83 25.35 5.04 0.61
CA LEU A 83 26.36 6.04 0.92
C LEU A 83 27.44 5.51 1.87
N VAL A 84 27.15 4.48 2.65
CA VAL A 84 28.12 3.86 3.56
C VAL A 84 29.31 3.28 2.79
N PHE A 85 29.11 2.82 1.55
CA PHE A 85 30.17 2.28 0.72
C PHE A 85 31.24 3.32 0.39
N PHE A 86 30.99 4.59 0.56
CA PHE A 86 31.92 5.67 0.29
C PHE A 86 32.60 6.19 1.55
N SER A 87 32.46 5.49 2.68
CA SER A 87 33.09 5.91 3.94
C SER A 87 34.61 5.79 3.86
N PRO A 88 35.39 6.78 4.39
CA PRO A 88 36.86 6.81 4.24
C PRO A 88 37.58 5.88 5.19
N ASP A 89 37.00 5.49 6.32
CA ASP A 89 37.70 4.66 7.33
C ASP A 89 36.68 3.83 8.11
N ALA A 90 37.18 2.93 8.97
CA ALA A 90 36.37 2.00 9.73
C ALA A 90 35.46 2.71 10.75
N GLN A 91 35.95 3.78 11.36
CA GLN A 91 35.12 4.51 12.35
C GLN A 91 33.98 5.23 11.66
N SER A 92 34.25 5.90 10.54
CA SER A 92 33.19 6.53 9.73
C SER A 92 32.22 5.50 9.21
N PHE A 93 32.70 4.33 8.77
CA PHE A 93 31.84 3.23 8.32
C PHE A 93 30.88 2.80 9.42
N ALA A 94 31.39 2.60 10.65
CA ALA A 94 30.56 2.19 11.78
C ALA A 94 29.51 3.25 12.13
N SER A 95 29.91 4.53 12.19
CA SER A 95 29.01 5.63 12.51
C SER A 95 27.94 5.81 11.46
N MET A 96 28.31 5.76 10.18
CA MET A 96 27.39 5.91 9.06
C MET A 96 26.43 4.72 8.99
N THR A 97 26.90 3.51 9.27
CA THR A 97 26.04 2.32 9.30
C THR A 97 25.01 2.42 10.41
N LEU A 98 25.40 2.88 11.60
CA LEU A 98 24.47 3.08 12.69
C LEU A 98 23.41 4.13 12.32
N ALA A 99 23.84 5.26 11.78
CA ALA A 99 22.93 6.33 11.37
C ALA A 99 21.97 5.84 10.27
N ALA A 100 22.49 5.12 9.27
CA ALA A 100 21.68 4.56 8.20
C ALA A 100 20.66 3.56 8.71
N THR A 101 21.06 2.71 9.66
CA THR A 101 20.16 1.73 10.28
C THR A 101 19.02 2.42 11.02
N LEU A 102 19.33 3.42 11.83
CA LEU A 102 18.32 4.17 12.57
C LEU A 102 17.38 4.91 11.63
N PHE A 103 17.91 5.52 10.59
CA PHE A 103 17.12 6.20 9.57
C PHE A 103 16.19 5.20 8.85
N CYS A 104 16.72 4.05 8.46
CA CYS A 104 15.97 3.02 7.76
C CYS A 104 14.80 2.53 8.63
N ILE A 105 15.08 2.18 9.89
CA ILE A 105 14.06 1.71 10.83
C ILE A 105 12.97 2.76 10.99
N ALA A 106 13.34 4.04 11.16
CA ALA A 106 12.38 5.12 11.34
C ALA A 106 11.49 5.28 10.10
N VAL A 107 12.09 5.34 8.91
CA VAL A 107 11.35 5.54 7.67
C VAL A 107 10.44 4.35 7.37
N VAL A 108 10.96 3.13 7.54
CA VAL A 108 10.15 1.91 7.30
C VAL A 108 8.98 1.85 8.28
N ALA A 109 9.22 2.12 9.56
CA ALA A 109 8.16 2.09 10.57
C ALA A 109 7.08 3.16 10.29
N ILE A 110 7.50 4.38 9.98
CA ILE A 110 6.56 5.47 9.68
C ILE A 110 5.76 5.17 8.42
N SER A 111 6.43 4.68 7.37
CA SER A 111 5.75 4.36 6.12
C SER A 111 4.76 3.20 6.29
N TRP A 112 5.11 2.23 7.12
CA TRP A 112 4.20 1.13 7.43
C TRP A 112 2.98 1.61 8.20
N LEU A 113 3.17 2.44 9.23
CA LEU A 113 2.06 3.02 9.98
C LEU A 113 1.14 3.84 9.06
N TRP A 114 1.73 4.61 8.16
CA TRP A 114 0.96 5.37 7.18
C TRP A 114 0.16 4.45 6.26
N MET A 115 0.79 3.36 5.80
CA MET A 115 0.12 2.37 4.93
C MET A 115 -1.06 1.70 5.67
N VAL A 116 -0.84 1.30 6.92
CA VAL A 116 -1.89 0.70 7.75
C VAL A 116 -3.04 1.70 7.96
N TYR A 117 -2.71 2.95 8.26
CA TYR A 117 -3.73 4.00 8.41
C TYR A 117 -4.58 4.13 7.14
N ARG A 118 -3.93 4.19 5.98
CA ARG A 118 -4.64 4.30 4.71
C ARG A 118 -5.52 3.07 4.43
N ALA A 119 -5.00 1.88 4.75
CA ALA A 119 -5.76 0.65 4.55
C ALA A 119 -6.98 0.57 5.49
N ILE A 120 -6.81 0.95 6.74
CA ILE A 120 -7.90 0.95 7.72
C ILE A 120 -8.96 1.98 7.30
N ARG A 121 -8.54 3.17 6.89
CA ARG A 121 -9.46 4.19 6.42
C ARG A 121 -10.26 3.70 5.21
N GLY A 122 -9.57 3.01 4.28
CA GLY A 122 -10.24 2.42 3.13
C GLY A 122 -11.23 1.34 3.51
N LEU A 123 -10.87 0.45 4.45
CA LEU A 123 -11.76 -0.59 4.94
C LEU A 123 -13.04 0.00 5.55
N ILE A 124 -12.90 1.04 6.35
CA ILE A 124 -14.05 1.71 6.96
C ILE A 124 -14.97 2.26 5.88
N ARG A 125 -14.40 2.90 4.86
CA ARG A 125 -15.17 3.46 3.76
C ARG A 125 -15.88 2.36 2.96
N VAL A 126 -15.21 1.25 2.67
CA VAL A 126 -15.84 0.12 1.98
C VAL A 126 -16.97 -0.45 2.82
N ASN A 127 -16.74 -0.61 4.12
CA ASN A 127 -17.77 -1.13 5.03
C ASN A 127 -19.01 -0.23 5.04
N ASP A 128 -18.81 1.08 4.93
CA ASP A 128 -19.89 2.06 4.89
C ASP A 128 -20.44 2.28 3.47
N ASN A 129 -19.95 1.53 2.49
CA ASN A 129 -20.33 1.63 1.09
C ASN A 129 -20.08 3.02 0.50
N LEU A 130 -18.98 3.65 0.92
CA LEU A 130 -18.58 4.99 0.47
C LEU A 130 -17.33 4.93 -0.39
N PRO A 131 -17.21 5.82 -1.41
CA PRO A 131 -15.97 5.90 -2.19
C PRO A 131 -14.88 6.62 -1.41
N MET A 132 -13.62 6.46 -1.85
CA MET A 132 -12.49 7.19 -1.28
C MET A 132 -12.44 8.63 -1.79
N TYR A 133 -12.84 8.84 -3.04
CA TYR A 133 -12.87 10.15 -3.68
C TYR A 133 -14.30 10.49 -4.05
N HIS A 134 -14.63 11.77 -3.98
CA HIS A 134 -15.96 12.26 -4.34
C HIS A 134 -16.06 12.65 -5.79
#